data_e1b36295d563f5c2fc011034cb02b250
#
_entry.id   e1b36295d563f5c2fc011034cb02b250
#
_cell.length_a   1.000
_cell.length_b   1.000
_cell.length_c   1.000
_cell.angle_alpha   90.00
_cell.angle_beta   90.00
_cell.angle_gamma   90.00
#
_symmetry.space_group_name_H-M   'P 1'
#
loop_
_entity.id
_entity.type
_entity.pdbx_description
1 polymer ?
#
loop_
_entity_poly.entity_id
_entity_poly.type
_entity_poly.pdbx_seq_one_letter_code
_entity_poly.pdbx_strand_id
1 'polypeptide(L)'
;MRIKKEQKAVLDSLVVERLRDHISENASLVNSFANAKNPVLEKIIRTRVSFDRDAEGTVAYYVVKAPTGELLLYFSLKCGELFEKLDQFKLDLAYRVRDAVNVLQHKDRFSNDEYARAEDFINHNITDIKQILPDIDKYLEKKEVLSADLRKELNTEMQRVLKTYPAIELQEFCSNDNGRQAWKSLGIKKEIGRVRVLA
;
A
#
# COMPACT_ATOMS: atom_id res chain seq x y z
N MET A 1 -5.27 18.85 -2.93
CA MET A 1 -6.46 19.48 -2.33
C MET A 1 -6.00 20.32 -1.14
N ARG A 2 -6.34 21.61 -1.10
CA ARG A 2 -5.91 22.49 0.02
C ARG A 2 -7.02 22.55 1.06
N ILE A 3 -6.75 22.10 2.29
CA ILE A 3 -7.69 22.21 3.41
C ILE A 3 -7.86 23.68 3.77
N LYS A 4 -9.10 24.15 3.88
CA LYS A 4 -9.41 25.54 4.28
C LYS A 4 -9.06 25.74 5.77
N LYS A 5 -8.67 26.97 6.14
CA LYS A 5 -8.27 27.29 7.53
C LYS A 5 -9.33 26.91 8.57
N GLU A 6 -10.59 27.12 8.24
CA GLU A 6 -11.74 26.76 9.10
C GLU A 6 -11.86 25.23 9.26
N GLN A 7 -11.67 24.47 8.17
CA GLN A 7 -11.67 23.01 8.21
C GLN A 7 -10.51 22.46 9.04
N LYS A 8 -9.35 23.11 8.94
CA LYS A 8 -8.19 22.73 9.76
C LYS A 8 -8.47 22.96 11.24
N ALA A 9 -9.04 24.10 11.61
CA ALA A 9 -9.38 24.39 13.00
C ALA A 9 -10.34 23.35 13.60
N VAL A 10 -11.30 22.89 12.82
CA VAL A 10 -12.20 21.80 13.24
C VAL A 10 -11.47 20.49 13.41
N LEU A 11 -10.61 20.11 12.45
CA LEU A 11 -9.81 18.90 12.56
C LEU A 11 -8.85 18.94 13.75
N ASP A 12 -8.25 20.10 14.02
CA ASP A 12 -7.36 20.31 15.17
C ASP A 12 -8.11 20.27 16.52
N SER A 13 -9.44 20.42 16.52
CA SER A 13 -10.27 20.30 17.74
C SER A 13 -10.70 18.88 18.05
N LEU A 14 -10.53 17.94 17.13
CA LEU A 14 -10.88 16.55 17.35
C LEU A 14 -9.89 15.88 18.31
N VAL A 15 -10.41 15.02 19.17
CA VAL A 15 -9.57 14.20 20.05
C VAL A 15 -9.32 12.86 19.38
N VAL A 16 -8.06 12.57 19.11
CA VAL A 16 -7.61 11.28 18.58
C VAL A 16 -6.82 10.57 19.66
N GLU A 17 -7.27 9.40 20.06
CA GLU A 17 -6.59 8.61 21.09
C GLU A 17 -6.58 7.13 20.73
N ARG A 18 -5.61 6.40 21.26
CA ARG A 18 -5.52 4.97 21.06
C ARG A 18 -6.59 4.26 21.90
N LEU A 19 -7.23 3.25 21.34
CA LEU A 19 -8.33 2.52 21.99
C LEU A 19 -7.97 2.02 23.39
N ARG A 20 -6.73 1.59 23.59
CA ARG A 20 -6.26 1.02 24.86
C ARG A 20 -5.84 2.06 25.90
N ASP A 21 -5.65 3.33 25.55
CA ASP A 21 -5.13 4.33 26.48
C ASP A 21 -6.17 4.66 27.58
N HIS A 22 -7.48 4.61 27.21
CA HIS A 22 -8.60 4.81 28.14
C HIS A 22 -9.62 3.68 28.01
N ILE A 23 -9.20 2.45 28.35
CA ILE A 23 -9.96 1.21 28.05
C ILE A 23 -11.41 1.28 28.53
N SER A 24 -11.66 1.68 29.77
CA SER A 24 -13.00 1.67 30.34
C SER A 24 -13.95 2.66 29.64
N GLU A 25 -13.46 3.86 29.36
CA GLU A 25 -14.19 4.91 28.66
C GLU A 25 -14.45 4.51 27.20
N ASN A 26 -13.39 4.12 26.50
CA ASN A 26 -13.46 3.74 25.11
C ASN A 26 -14.30 2.49 24.88
N ALA A 27 -14.27 1.50 25.78
CA ALA A 27 -15.16 0.35 25.71
C ALA A 27 -16.64 0.74 25.77
N SER A 28 -17.00 1.69 26.64
CA SER A 28 -18.36 2.21 26.70
C SER A 28 -18.77 2.90 25.39
N LEU A 29 -17.89 3.72 24.83
CA LEU A 29 -18.14 4.44 23.57
C LEU A 29 -18.28 3.50 22.39
N VAL A 30 -17.38 2.52 22.25
CA VAL A 30 -17.41 1.58 21.11
C VAL A 30 -18.57 0.60 21.20
N ASN A 31 -19.09 0.29 22.39
CA ASN A 31 -20.30 -0.52 22.54
C ASN A 31 -21.53 0.13 21.88
N SER A 32 -21.58 1.46 21.82
CA SER A 32 -22.64 2.22 21.17
C SER A 32 -22.35 2.51 19.68
N PHE A 33 -21.22 2.05 19.14
CA PHE A 33 -20.86 2.28 17.75
C PHE A 33 -21.85 1.59 16.80
N ALA A 34 -22.27 2.29 15.76
CA ALA A 34 -23.15 1.76 14.73
C ALA A 34 -22.69 2.17 13.32
N ASN A 35 -22.75 1.24 12.39
CA ASN A 35 -22.56 1.53 10.96
C ASN A 35 -23.39 0.58 10.10
N ALA A 36 -24.58 1.04 9.73
CA ALA A 36 -25.52 0.24 8.93
C ALA A 36 -24.98 -0.13 7.54
N LYS A 37 -24.02 0.62 6.99
CA LYS A 37 -23.41 0.33 5.67
C LYS A 37 -22.31 -0.70 5.76
N ASN A 38 -21.67 -0.87 6.91
CA ASN A 38 -20.55 -1.79 7.08
C ASN A 38 -20.62 -2.53 8.42
N PRO A 39 -21.56 -3.48 8.56
CA PRO A 39 -21.79 -4.22 9.80
C PRO A 39 -20.60 -5.08 10.24
N VAL A 40 -19.71 -5.44 9.30
CA VAL A 40 -18.49 -6.18 9.62
C VAL A 40 -17.53 -5.31 10.44
N LEU A 41 -17.29 -4.07 10.00
CA LEU A 41 -16.44 -3.13 10.73
C LEU A 41 -17.06 -2.69 12.05
N GLU A 42 -18.38 -2.53 12.12
CA GLU A 42 -19.11 -2.32 13.37
C GLU A 42 -18.83 -3.46 14.35
N LYS A 43 -18.97 -4.72 13.90
CA LYS A 43 -18.73 -5.89 14.74
C LYS A 43 -17.30 -5.93 15.27
N ILE A 44 -16.30 -5.63 14.42
CA ILE A 44 -14.88 -5.66 14.81
C ILE A 44 -14.63 -4.71 15.97
N ILE A 45 -15.06 -3.45 15.89
CA ILE A 45 -14.77 -2.47 16.95
C ILE A 45 -15.56 -2.74 18.23
N ARG A 46 -16.78 -3.27 18.14
CA ARG A 46 -17.63 -3.58 19.31
C ARG A 46 -17.22 -4.86 20.04
N THR A 47 -16.41 -5.70 19.42
CA THR A 47 -15.97 -6.96 20.02
C THR A 47 -14.62 -6.80 20.70
N ARG A 48 -14.29 -7.74 21.58
CA ARG A 48 -13.00 -7.80 22.26
C ARG A 48 -11.82 -7.94 21.29
N VAL A 49 -12.07 -8.40 20.06
CA VAL A 49 -11.06 -8.61 19.04
C VAL A 49 -10.20 -7.36 18.77
N SER A 50 -10.79 -6.16 18.71
CA SER A 50 -10.05 -4.91 18.52
C SER A 50 -9.12 -4.61 19.70
N PHE A 51 -9.58 -4.83 20.94
CA PHE A 51 -8.78 -4.64 22.14
C PHE A 51 -7.64 -5.67 22.24
N ASP A 52 -7.92 -6.93 21.95
CA ASP A 52 -6.92 -8.00 21.98
C ASP A 52 -5.82 -7.77 20.94
N ARG A 53 -6.18 -7.44 19.70
CA ARG A 53 -5.22 -7.10 18.63
C ARG A 53 -4.36 -5.87 18.97
N ASP A 54 -4.96 -4.85 19.60
CA ASP A 54 -4.23 -3.65 20.03
C ASP A 54 -3.29 -3.97 21.20
N ALA A 55 -3.71 -4.82 22.13
CA ALA A 55 -2.88 -5.28 23.26
C ALA A 55 -1.70 -6.13 22.80
N GLU A 56 -1.91 -7.01 21.80
CA GLU A 56 -0.87 -7.82 21.16
C GLU A 56 0.11 -7.01 20.31
N GLY A 57 -0.24 -5.73 20.00
CA GLY A 57 0.57 -4.87 19.15
C GLY A 57 0.54 -5.23 17.67
N THR A 58 -0.37 -6.11 17.25
CA THR A 58 -0.52 -6.52 15.84
C THR A 58 -1.18 -5.44 14.99
N VAL A 59 -2.16 -4.72 15.56
CA VAL A 59 -2.89 -3.61 14.94
C VAL A 59 -3.19 -2.56 16.00
N ALA A 60 -2.87 -1.31 15.75
CA ALA A 60 -3.20 -0.19 16.63
C ALA A 60 -4.56 0.40 16.26
N TYR A 61 -5.51 0.37 17.18
CA TYR A 61 -6.84 0.96 17.01
C TYR A 61 -6.91 2.36 17.61
N TYR A 62 -7.49 3.28 16.85
CA TYR A 62 -7.66 4.67 17.25
C TYR A 62 -9.12 5.05 17.17
N VAL A 63 -9.58 5.80 18.15
CA VAL A 63 -10.91 6.42 18.19
C VAL A 63 -10.77 7.92 18.00
N VAL A 64 -11.71 8.51 17.28
CA VAL A 64 -11.78 9.95 17.04
C VAL A 64 -13.08 10.46 17.64
N LYS A 65 -12.95 11.38 18.59
CA LYS A 65 -14.04 11.98 19.31
C LYS A 65 -14.24 13.44 18.92
N ALA A 66 -15.47 13.90 18.95
CA ALA A 66 -15.77 15.33 18.94
C ALA A 66 -15.24 15.99 20.24
N PRO A 67 -15.06 17.33 20.26
CA PRO A 67 -14.71 18.05 21.49
C PRO A 67 -15.71 17.84 22.64
N THR A 68 -16.92 17.47 22.32
CA THR A 68 -18.03 17.14 23.24
C THR A 68 -18.01 15.70 23.74
N GLY A 69 -17.04 14.87 23.27
CA GLY A 69 -16.81 13.51 23.74
C GLY A 69 -17.50 12.40 22.91
N GLU A 70 -18.38 12.76 21.95
CA GLU A 70 -19.05 11.75 21.11
C GLU A 70 -18.06 11.07 20.16
N LEU A 71 -18.18 9.77 20.04
CA LEU A 71 -17.40 8.96 19.10
C LEU A 71 -17.85 9.21 17.66
N LEU A 72 -16.95 9.75 16.84
CA LEU A 72 -17.20 10.11 15.45
C LEU A 72 -16.86 8.99 14.48
N LEU A 73 -15.69 8.40 14.66
CA LEU A 73 -15.17 7.34 13.82
C LEU A 73 -14.08 6.55 14.57
N TYR A 74 -13.71 5.41 14.02
CA TYR A 74 -12.46 4.74 14.36
C TYR A 74 -11.63 4.44 13.12
N PHE A 75 -10.35 4.24 13.31
CA PHE A 75 -9.47 3.68 12.30
C PHE A 75 -8.43 2.77 12.96
N SER A 76 -7.85 1.88 12.15
CA SER A 76 -6.77 1.02 12.61
C SER A 76 -5.56 1.12 11.70
N LEU A 77 -4.38 1.05 12.33
CA LEU A 77 -3.08 1.10 11.68
C LEU A 77 -2.31 -0.17 11.98
N LYS A 78 -1.66 -0.70 10.94
CA LYS A 78 -0.75 -1.83 11.05
C LYS A 78 0.60 -1.43 10.49
N CYS A 79 1.67 -1.79 11.20
CA CYS A 79 3.01 -1.74 10.65
C CYS A 79 3.14 -2.84 9.60
N GLY A 80 3.68 -2.51 8.46
CA GLY A 80 3.87 -3.43 7.36
C GLY A 80 5.07 -3.04 6.52
N GLU A 81 5.25 -3.76 5.45
CA GLU A 81 6.27 -3.51 4.46
C GLU A 81 5.64 -3.41 3.09
N LEU A 82 6.00 -2.39 2.36
CA LEU A 82 5.71 -2.28 0.94
C LEU A 82 6.85 -2.89 0.16
N PHE A 83 6.52 -3.81 -0.72
CA PHE A 83 7.47 -4.49 -1.58
C PHE A 83 7.37 -3.92 -2.99
N GLU A 84 8.47 -3.42 -3.52
CA GLU A 84 8.57 -3.12 -4.95
C GLU A 84 8.75 -4.45 -5.68
N LYS A 85 7.68 -4.93 -6.32
CA LYS A 85 7.73 -6.17 -7.12
C LYS A 85 8.35 -5.90 -8.48
N LEU A 86 9.23 -6.78 -8.92
CA LEU A 86 9.69 -6.82 -10.30
C LEU A 86 8.53 -7.24 -11.21
N ASP A 87 8.32 -6.46 -12.25
CA ASP A 87 7.50 -6.87 -13.37
C ASP A 87 8.25 -7.97 -14.15
N GLN A 88 7.76 -9.21 -14.05
CA GLN A 88 8.42 -10.36 -14.68
C GLN A 88 8.56 -10.20 -16.18
N PHE A 89 7.57 -9.59 -16.83
CA PHE A 89 7.64 -9.32 -18.27
C PHE A 89 8.78 -8.36 -18.61
N LYS A 90 8.90 -7.27 -17.83
CA LYS A 90 9.99 -6.29 -18.04
C LYS A 90 11.37 -6.89 -17.74
N LEU A 91 11.45 -7.74 -16.73
CA LEU A 91 12.69 -8.47 -16.41
C LEU A 91 13.09 -9.38 -17.56
N ASP A 92 12.19 -10.23 -18.05
CA ASP A 92 12.45 -11.16 -19.13
C ASP A 92 12.81 -10.43 -20.44
N LEU A 93 12.10 -9.32 -20.70
CA LEU A 93 12.39 -8.46 -21.84
C LEU A 93 13.80 -7.84 -21.74
N ALA A 94 14.19 -7.31 -20.56
CA ALA A 94 15.50 -6.72 -20.35
C ALA A 94 16.64 -7.71 -20.63
N TYR A 95 16.50 -8.98 -20.19
CA TYR A 95 17.49 -10.03 -20.50
C TYR A 95 17.56 -10.36 -21.97
N ARG A 96 16.41 -10.50 -22.62
CA ARG A 96 16.37 -10.79 -24.07
C ARG A 96 16.95 -9.63 -24.88
N VAL A 97 16.71 -8.39 -24.47
CA VAL A 97 17.32 -7.19 -25.09
C VAL A 97 18.83 -7.23 -24.94
N ARG A 98 19.35 -7.48 -23.73
CA ARG A 98 20.79 -7.59 -23.50
C ARG A 98 21.42 -8.67 -24.39
N ASP A 99 20.80 -9.85 -24.44
CA ASP A 99 21.30 -10.98 -25.20
C ASP A 99 21.28 -10.67 -26.72
N ALA A 100 20.21 -10.05 -27.23
CA ALA A 100 20.08 -9.60 -28.59
C ALA A 100 21.14 -8.53 -28.95
N VAL A 101 21.35 -7.54 -28.08
CA VAL A 101 22.36 -6.49 -28.26
C VAL A 101 23.78 -7.11 -28.32
N ASN A 102 24.07 -8.10 -27.43
CA ASN A 102 25.35 -8.81 -27.47
C ASN A 102 25.59 -9.52 -28.81
N VAL A 103 24.57 -10.16 -29.37
CA VAL A 103 24.65 -10.79 -30.69
C VAL A 103 24.91 -9.75 -31.78
N LEU A 104 24.18 -8.62 -31.76
CA LEU A 104 24.32 -7.55 -32.76
C LEU A 104 25.69 -6.86 -32.71
N GLN A 105 26.27 -6.72 -31.50
CA GLN A 105 27.58 -6.08 -31.32
C GLN A 105 28.76 -6.99 -31.70
N HIS A 106 28.60 -8.32 -31.70
CA HIS A 106 29.65 -9.28 -31.91
C HIS A 106 29.31 -10.23 -33.06
N LYS A 107 28.97 -9.65 -34.23
CA LYS A 107 28.55 -10.40 -35.42
C LYS A 107 29.55 -11.47 -35.87
N ASP A 108 30.82 -11.26 -35.58
CA ASP A 108 31.90 -12.19 -35.86
C ASP A 108 31.87 -13.49 -35.05
N ARG A 109 31.12 -13.49 -33.93
CA ARG A 109 31.03 -14.61 -33.01
C ARG A 109 29.73 -15.41 -33.13
N PHE A 110 28.80 -14.95 -33.94
CA PHE A 110 27.46 -15.53 -34.08
C PHE A 110 27.16 -15.82 -35.56
N SER A 111 26.29 -16.79 -35.78
CA SER A 111 25.81 -17.13 -37.11
C SER A 111 24.92 -16.03 -37.71
N ASN A 112 24.81 -16.02 -39.05
CA ASN A 112 23.89 -15.09 -39.71
C ASN A 112 22.42 -15.27 -39.25
N ASP A 113 22.03 -16.50 -38.92
CA ASP A 113 20.67 -16.80 -38.43
C ASP A 113 20.42 -16.27 -37.02
N GLU A 114 21.43 -16.29 -36.15
CA GLU A 114 21.35 -15.71 -34.82
C GLU A 114 21.27 -14.18 -34.89
N TYR A 115 22.10 -13.60 -35.79
CA TYR A 115 22.06 -12.17 -36.03
C TYR A 115 20.69 -11.70 -36.54
N ALA A 116 20.14 -12.38 -37.56
CA ALA A 116 18.84 -12.06 -38.12
C ALA A 116 17.73 -12.18 -37.09
N ARG A 117 17.76 -13.21 -36.20
CA ARG A 117 16.81 -13.37 -35.09
C ARG A 117 16.92 -12.27 -34.05
N ALA A 118 18.12 -11.83 -33.71
CA ALA A 118 18.34 -10.73 -32.78
C ALA A 118 17.81 -9.41 -33.33
N GLU A 119 18.08 -9.12 -34.62
CA GLU A 119 17.56 -7.93 -35.30
C GLU A 119 16.02 -7.92 -35.35
N ASP A 120 15.44 -9.05 -35.76
CA ASP A 120 13.96 -9.23 -35.80
C ASP A 120 13.33 -9.06 -34.42
N PHE A 121 13.93 -9.64 -33.36
CA PHE A 121 13.47 -9.47 -32.00
C PHE A 121 13.46 -8.00 -31.56
N ILE A 122 14.52 -7.25 -31.79
CA ILE A 122 14.61 -5.83 -31.45
C ILE A 122 13.52 -5.03 -32.19
N ASN A 123 13.36 -5.27 -33.48
CA ASN A 123 12.41 -4.56 -34.34
C ASN A 123 10.96 -4.83 -33.92
N HIS A 124 10.60 -6.08 -33.60
CA HIS A 124 9.24 -6.45 -33.15
C HIS A 124 8.89 -5.91 -31.76
N ASN A 125 9.87 -5.74 -30.89
CA ASN A 125 9.62 -5.31 -29.49
C ASN A 125 10.05 -3.86 -29.22
N ILE A 126 10.30 -3.05 -30.24
CA ILE A 126 10.88 -1.72 -30.10
C ILE A 126 10.09 -0.79 -29.16
N THR A 127 8.76 -0.90 -29.16
CA THR A 127 7.89 -0.08 -28.30
C THR A 127 8.06 -0.43 -26.82
N ASP A 128 8.05 -1.72 -26.49
CA ASP A 128 8.20 -2.21 -25.13
C ASP A 128 9.63 -1.99 -24.63
N ILE A 129 10.62 -2.17 -25.50
CA ILE A 129 12.03 -1.87 -25.20
C ILE A 129 12.20 -0.40 -24.81
N LYS A 130 11.60 0.54 -25.55
CA LYS A 130 11.66 1.97 -25.21
C LYS A 130 11.07 2.29 -23.85
N GLN A 131 10.05 1.52 -23.40
CA GLN A 131 9.46 1.72 -22.09
C GLN A 131 10.34 1.25 -20.94
N ILE A 132 11.12 0.18 -21.14
CA ILE A 132 12.02 -0.36 -20.10
C ILE A 132 13.42 0.24 -20.11
N LEU A 133 13.81 0.91 -21.20
CA LEU A 133 15.17 1.41 -21.41
C LEU A 133 15.68 2.30 -20.24
N PRO A 134 14.88 3.22 -19.68
CA PRO A 134 15.32 4.06 -18.57
C PRO A 134 15.67 3.28 -17.29
N ASP A 135 15.09 2.09 -17.13
CA ASP A 135 15.25 1.25 -15.94
C ASP A 135 15.98 -0.08 -16.24
N ILE A 136 16.52 -0.26 -17.45
CA ILE A 136 17.05 -1.55 -17.89
C ILE A 136 18.18 -2.06 -17.00
N ASP A 137 19.05 -1.18 -16.55
CA ASP A 137 20.17 -1.53 -15.67
C ASP A 137 19.67 -2.04 -14.32
N LYS A 138 18.59 -1.45 -13.78
CA LYS A 138 17.93 -1.88 -12.55
C LYS A 138 17.41 -3.33 -12.65
N TYR A 139 16.96 -3.76 -13.82
CA TYR A 139 16.53 -5.14 -14.05
C TYR A 139 17.71 -6.09 -14.25
N LEU A 140 18.78 -5.65 -14.87
CA LEU A 140 19.97 -6.47 -15.15
C LEU A 140 20.85 -6.69 -13.92
N GLU A 141 21.12 -5.66 -13.14
CA GLU A 141 21.97 -5.72 -11.94
C GLU A 141 21.47 -6.74 -10.90
N LYS A 142 20.17 -6.91 -10.74
CA LYS A 142 19.62 -7.78 -9.71
C LYS A 142 19.79 -9.29 -9.95
N LYS A 143 20.09 -9.72 -11.18
CA LYS A 143 20.31 -11.16 -11.45
C LYS A 143 21.72 -11.61 -11.03
N GLU A 144 22.70 -10.74 -11.08
CA GLU A 144 24.09 -11.09 -10.77
C GLU A 144 24.33 -11.29 -9.27
N VAL A 145 23.52 -10.64 -8.43
CA VAL A 145 23.63 -10.71 -6.96
C VAL A 145 23.07 -12.01 -6.36
N LEU A 146 22.24 -12.74 -7.11
CA LEU A 146 21.63 -13.98 -6.64
C LEU A 146 22.40 -15.20 -7.19
N SER A 147 23.22 -15.82 -6.35
CA SER A 147 23.92 -17.07 -6.71
C SER A 147 22.92 -18.17 -7.09
N ALA A 148 23.33 -19.12 -7.93
CA ALA A 148 22.50 -20.22 -8.43
C ALA A 148 21.88 -21.05 -7.31
N ASP A 149 22.57 -21.18 -6.17
CA ASP A 149 22.13 -21.94 -5.01
C ASP A 149 21.07 -21.19 -4.20
N LEU A 150 21.19 -19.88 -4.05
CA LEU A 150 20.18 -19.03 -3.41
C LEU A 150 18.85 -19.02 -4.20
N ARG A 151 18.90 -19.21 -5.50
CA ARG A 151 17.70 -19.25 -6.36
C ARG A 151 16.84 -20.50 -6.14
N LYS A 152 17.41 -21.59 -5.69
CA LYS A 152 16.68 -22.84 -5.38
C LYS A 152 15.97 -22.78 -4.04
N GLU A 153 16.48 -22.00 -3.09
CA GLU A 153 15.96 -21.89 -1.74
C GLU A 153 14.97 -20.73 -1.56
N LEU A 154 15.10 -19.66 -2.36
CA LEU A 154 14.21 -18.52 -2.26
C LEU A 154 12.90 -18.78 -3.00
N ASN A 155 11.80 -18.66 -2.25
CA ASN A 155 10.44 -18.69 -2.77
C ASN A 155 10.32 -17.73 -3.98
N THR A 156 9.67 -18.17 -5.05
CA THR A 156 9.54 -17.45 -6.34
C THR A 156 9.03 -16.00 -6.16
N GLU A 157 8.26 -15.73 -5.13
CA GLU A 157 7.80 -14.38 -4.79
C GLU A 157 8.91 -13.49 -4.23
N MET A 158 9.85 -14.01 -3.44
CA MET A 158 10.97 -13.22 -2.91
C MET A 158 11.94 -12.78 -4.00
N GLN A 159 12.09 -13.57 -5.06
CA GLN A 159 12.94 -13.22 -6.21
C GLN A 159 12.42 -12.01 -6.99
N ARG A 160 11.12 -11.67 -6.83
CA ARG A 160 10.46 -10.53 -7.48
C ARG A 160 10.50 -9.23 -6.67
N VAL A 161 11.06 -9.27 -5.47
CA VAL A 161 11.15 -8.09 -4.60
C VAL A 161 12.41 -7.31 -4.92
N LEU A 162 12.24 -6.10 -5.42
CA LEU A 162 13.34 -5.16 -5.70
C LEU A 162 13.79 -4.43 -4.44
N LYS A 163 12.83 -3.95 -3.69
CA LYS A 163 13.04 -3.08 -2.55
C LYS A 163 11.92 -3.21 -1.53
N THR A 164 12.29 -3.13 -0.25
CA THR A 164 11.35 -3.13 0.85
C THR A 164 11.35 -1.76 1.51
N TYR A 165 10.17 -1.21 1.73
CA TYR A 165 9.99 0.06 2.42
C TYR A 165 9.15 -0.17 3.67
N PRO A 166 9.58 0.33 4.85
CA PRO A 166 8.70 0.33 6.02
C PRO A 166 7.46 1.17 5.70
N ALA A 167 6.30 0.64 6.05
CA ALA A 167 5.03 1.26 5.73
C ALA A 167 4.07 1.19 6.91
N ILE A 168 3.11 2.10 6.92
CA ILE A 168 1.95 2.05 7.79
C ILE A 168 0.72 1.83 6.91
N GLU A 169 0.02 0.73 7.15
CA GLU A 169 -1.21 0.39 6.47
C GLU A 169 -2.41 0.90 7.26
N LEU A 170 -3.28 1.67 6.62
CA LEU A 170 -4.61 1.98 7.13
C LEU A 170 -5.51 0.79 6.79
N GLN A 171 -5.73 -0.11 7.76
CA GLN A 171 -6.51 -1.35 7.53
C GLN A 171 -8.01 -1.11 7.58
N GLU A 172 -8.45 -0.33 8.54
CA GLU A 172 -9.86 -0.08 8.78
C GLU A 172 -10.08 1.42 8.96
N PHE A 173 -11.18 1.91 8.39
CA PHE A 173 -11.66 3.27 8.60
C PHE A 173 -13.18 3.26 8.55
N CYS A 174 -13.84 3.59 9.67
CA CYS A 174 -15.27 3.47 9.79
C CYS A 174 -15.89 4.60 10.59
N SER A 175 -16.87 5.29 10.00
CA SER A 175 -17.63 6.35 10.67
C SER A 175 -18.73 5.78 11.56
N ASN A 176 -19.01 6.44 12.66
CA ASN A 176 -20.11 6.11 13.57
C ASN A 176 -21.42 6.77 13.12
N ASP A 177 -22.44 5.97 12.82
CA ASP A 177 -23.76 6.51 12.47
C ASP A 177 -24.40 7.28 13.62
N ASN A 178 -24.14 6.89 14.86
CA ASN A 178 -24.61 7.58 16.06
C ASN A 178 -23.91 8.94 16.26
N GLY A 179 -22.71 9.13 15.71
CA GLY A 179 -21.96 10.38 15.71
C GLY A 179 -22.40 11.40 14.64
N ARG A 180 -23.42 11.10 13.83
CA ARG A 180 -23.83 11.98 12.71
C ARG A 180 -24.23 13.38 13.14
N GLN A 181 -24.89 13.51 14.29
CA GLN A 181 -25.31 14.82 14.77
C GLN A 181 -24.11 15.68 15.20
N ALA A 182 -23.15 15.06 15.88
CA ALA A 182 -21.89 15.69 16.25
C ALA A 182 -21.09 16.12 15.00
N TRP A 183 -21.03 15.27 13.95
CA TRP A 183 -20.44 15.66 12.65
C TRP A 183 -21.11 16.88 12.04
N LYS A 184 -22.44 16.97 12.09
CA LYS A 184 -23.20 18.12 11.55
C LYS A 184 -22.91 19.40 12.34
N SER A 185 -22.81 19.31 13.67
CA SER A 185 -22.53 20.47 14.54
C SER A 185 -21.13 21.04 14.30
N LEU A 186 -20.17 20.23 13.85
CA LEU A 186 -18.83 20.68 13.49
C LEU A 186 -18.80 21.49 12.18
N GLY A 187 -19.89 21.62 11.43
CA GLY A 187 -19.99 22.42 10.21
C GLY A 187 -19.14 21.88 9.05
N ILE A 188 -18.60 20.67 9.16
CA ILE A 188 -17.83 20.03 8.11
C ILE A 188 -18.78 19.52 7.03
N LYS A 189 -18.82 20.20 5.90
CA LYS A 189 -19.58 19.73 4.74
C LYS A 189 -19.01 18.41 4.23
N LYS A 190 -19.87 17.56 3.65
CA LYS A 190 -19.65 16.18 3.16
C LYS A 190 -18.35 15.91 2.33
N GLU A 191 -17.61 16.94 2.01
CA GLU A 191 -16.43 16.84 1.13
C GLU A 191 -15.21 16.18 1.78
N ILE A 192 -15.12 16.16 3.12
CA ILE A 192 -14.01 15.53 3.83
C ILE A 192 -14.09 13.99 3.79
N GLY A 193 -15.29 13.41 3.63
CA GLY A 193 -15.46 11.97 3.46
C GLY A 193 -14.99 11.40 2.12
N ARG A 194 -14.45 12.25 1.22
CA ARG A 194 -13.87 11.85 -0.06
C ARG A 194 -12.35 12.03 -0.10
N VAL A 195 -11.66 11.76 0.98
CA VAL A 195 -10.23 11.47 0.89
C VAL A 195 -10.12 10.13 0.15
N ARG A 196 -9.97 10.18 -1.16
CA ARG A 196 -9.46 9.04 -1.92
C ARG A 196 -8.07 8.79 -1.37
N VAL A 197 -7.91 7.73 -0.62
CA VAL A 197 -6.61 7.09 -0.42
C VAL A 197 -6.21 6.68 -1.84
N LEU A 198 -5.31 7.43 -2.43
CA LEU A 198 -4.63 7.01 -3.65
C LEU A 198 -3.71 5.87 -3.22
N ALA A 199 -4.11 4.66 -3.56
CA ALA A 199 -3.25 3.49 -3.53
C ALA A 199 -2.23 3.60 -4.66
#